data_4eb8e92faba88956e3b2f7e820764da0
#
_entry.id   4eb8e92faba88956e3b2f7e820764da0
#
_cell.length_a   1.000
_cell.length_b   1.000
_cell.length_c   1.000
_cell.angle_alpha   90.00
_cell.angle_beta   90.00
_cell.angle_gamma   90.00
#
_symmetry.space_group_name_H-M   'P 1'
#
loop_
_entity.id
_entity.type
_entity.pdbx_description
1 polymer ?
#
loop_
_entity_poly.entity_id
_entity_poly.type
_entity_poly.pdbx_seq_one_letter_code
_entity_poly.pdbx_strand_id
1 'polypeptide(L)'
;MKDEKLLVAQLKNPETQELAFRNLMKLYKKRLYWHIRKIVLSHDDADDVLQNTFIKVFKNIHSFKEQSKLYSWMFRIATNEAITFINKKAAKQHVDLSELQHSMADDLHNDIYYTGDEIQQLLQKAIVTLPQKQQL
;
A
#
# COMPACT_ATOMS: atom_id res chain seq x y z
N MET A 1 -16.35 -7.62 -16.05
CA MET A 1 -17.56 -7.83 -15.31
C MET A 1 -18.44 -6.64 -15.39
N LYS A 2 -19.72 -6.89 -15.50
CA LYS A 2 -20.67 -5.79 -15.63
C LYS A 2 -20.64 -4.88 -14.42
N ASP A 3 -20.57 -5.47 -13.23
CA ASP A 3 -20.62 -4.67 -12.02
C ASP A 3 -19.40 -3.78 -11.90
N GLU A 4 -18.27 -4.27 -12.29
CA GLU A 4 -17.06 -3.45 -12.22
C GLU A 4 -17.09 -2.33 -13.25
N LYS A 5 -17.57 -2.61 -14.45
CA LYS A 5 -17.68 -1.59 -15.46
C LYS A 5 -18.62 -0.48 -15.04
N LEU A 6 -19.73 -0.86 -14.44
CA LEU A 6 -20.69 0.12 -13.94
C LEU A 6 -20.05 0.97 -12.84
N LEU A 7 -19.35 0.34 -11.93
CA LEU A 7 -18.70 1.05 -10.86
C LEU A 7 -17.67 2.04 -11.40
N VAL A 8 -16.86 1.61 -12.34
CA VAL A 8 -15.87 2.49 -12.95
C VAL A 8 -16.54 3.67 -13.63
N ALA A 9 -17.61 3.42 -14.37
CA ALA A 9 -18.34 4.50 -15.01
C ALA A 9 -18.87 5.50 -14.00
N GLN A 10 -19.39 5.00 -12.90
CA GLN A 10 -19.90 5.86 -11.84
C GLN A 10 -18.79 6.64 -11.17
N LEU A 11 -17.63 6.03 -11.01
CA LEU A 11 -16.49 6.73 -10.42
C LEU A 11 -15.97 7.85 -11.29
N LYS A 12 -16.15 7.72 -12.60
CA LYS A 12 -15.68 8.73 -13.53
C LYS A 12 -16.72 9.84 -13.79
N ASN A 13 -17.93 9.63 -13.35
CA ASN A 13 -19.01 10.59 -13.56
C ASN A 13 -19.12 11.51 -12.35
N PRO A 14 -18.93 12.82 -12.53
CA PRO A 14 -18.97 13.75 -11.39
C PRO A 14 -20.25 13.69 -10.58
N GLU A 15 -21.37 13.34 -11.22
CA GLU A 15 -22.64 13.31 -10.51
C GLU A 15 -22.80 12.12 -9.60
N THR A 16 -22.11 11.02 -9.87
CA THR A 16 -22.22 9.81 -9.08
C THR A 16 -20.92 9.47 -8.36
N GLN A 17 -19.91 10.24 -8.58
CA GLN A 17 -18.55 9.92 -8.12
C GLN A 17 -18.44 9.73 -6.62
N GLU A 18 -19.05 10.62 -5.86
CA GLU A 18 -18.90 10.56 -4.41
C GLU A 18 -19.49 9.29 -3.83
N LEU A 19 -20.69 8.95 -4.22
CA LEU A 19 -21.34 7.75 -3.72
C LEU A 19 -20.60 6.51 -4.21
N ALA A 20 -20.21 6.51 -5.47
CA ALA A 20 -19.48 5.39 -6.03
C ALA A 20 -18.16 5.18 -5.30
N PHE A 21 -17.48 6.26 -4.95
CA PHE A 21 -16.23 6.16 -4.23
C PHE A 21 -16.43 5.61 -2.82
N ARG A 22 -17.49 6.01 -2.15
CA ARG A 22 -17.82 5.45 -0.84
C ARG A 22 -18.06 3.96 -0.93
N ASN A 23 -18.78 3.54 -1.96
CA ASN A 23 -19.03 2.12 -2.17
C ASN A 23 -17.72 1.38 -2.44
N LEU A 24 -16.86 1.97 -3.22
CA LEU A 24 -15.56 1.39 -3.53
C LEU A 24 -14.76 1.18 -2.25
N MET A 25 -14.74 2.19 -1.40
CA MET A 25 -14.00 2.07 -0.14
C MET A 25 -14.56 0.96 0.73
N LYS A 26 -15.87 0.87 0.82
CA LYS A 26 -16.49 -0.19 1.61
C LYS A 26 -16.12 -1.57 1.08
N LEU A 27 -16.09 -1.72 -0.23
CA LEU A 27 -15.81 -3.01 -0.82
C LEU A 27 -14.38 -3.46 -0.62
N TYR A 28 -13.44 -2.54 -0.68
CA TYR A 28 -12.03 -2.91 -0.74
C TYR A 28 -11.18 -2.47 0.42
N LYS A 29 -11.73 -1.69 1.33
CA LYS A 29 -10.96 -1.16 2.45
C LYS A 29 -10.23 -2.24 3.23
N LYS A 30 -10.93 -3.30 3.58
CA LYS A 30 -10.36 -4.34 4.42
C LYS A 30 -9.25 -5.08 3.71
N ARG A 31 -9.47 -5.41 2.44
CA ARG A 31 -8.48 -6.16 1.67
C ARG A 31 -7.23 -5.33 1.44
N LEU A 32 -7.41 -4.07 1.13
CA LEU A 32 -6.27 -3.18 0.94
C LEU A 32 -5.52 -2.94 2.24
N TYR A 33 -6.26 -2.77 3.33
CA TYR A 33 -5.65 -2.58 4.63
C TYR A 33 -4.70 -3.73 4.98
N TRP A 34 -5.16 -4.95 4.84
CA TRP A 34 -4.33 -6.08 5.22
C TRP A 34 -3.15 -6.28 4.29
N HIS A 35 -3.32 -5.91 3.03
CA HIS A 35 -2.20 -5.93 2.12
C HIS A 35 -1.13 -4.91 2.54
N ILE A 36 -1.58 -3.70 2.84
CA ILE A 36 -0.68 -2.65 3.28
C ILE A 36 -0.03 -3.01 4.61
N ARG A 37 -0.80 -3.63 5.49
CA ARG A 37 -0.31 -4.00 6.82
C ARG A 37 0.85 -4.99 6.77
N LYS A 38 0.91 -5.76 5.69
CA LYS A 38 2.02 -6.68 5.50
C LYS A 38 3.30 -5.94 5.13
N ILE A 39 3.18 -4.74 4.64
CA ILE A 39 4.33 -3.97 4.18
C ILE A 39 4.80 -3.00 5.26
N VAL A 40 3.86 -2.33 5.91
CA VAL A 40 4.21 -1.40 6.98
C VAL A 40 3.99 -2.09 8.33
N LEU A 41 4.68 -1.60 9.35
CA LEU A 41 4.77 -2.35 10.60
C LEU A 41 3.69 -2.04 11.62
N SER A 42 3.01 -0.91 11.50
CA SER A 42 2.04 -0.54 12.52
C SER A 42 0.67 -0.29 11.93
N HIS A 43 -0.33 -0.38 12.78
CA HIS A 43 -1.71 -0.08 12.41
C HIS A 43 -1.86 1.38 11.96
N ASP A 44 -1.25 2.29 12.71
CA ASP A 44 -1.37 3.70 12.40
C ASP A 44 -0.76 4.02 11.04
N ASP A 45 0.38 3.44 10.75
CA ASP A 45 1.02 3.63 9.46
C ASP A 45 0.16 3.03 8.34
N ALA A 46 -0.42 1.87 8.59
CA ALA A 46 -1.28 1.24 7.59
C ALA A 46 -2.51 2.09 7.30
N ASP A 47 -3.08 2.70 8.32
CA ASP A 47 -4.22 3.59 8.12
C ASP A 47 -3.83 4.80 7.28
N ASP A 48 -2.69 5.39 7.55
CA ASP A 48 -2.22 6.54 6.78
C ASP A 48 -2.00 6.16 5.33
N VAL A 49 -1.38 5.03 5.09
CA VAL A 49 -1.12 4.57 3.73
C VAL A 49 -2.43 4.25 3.03
N LEU A 50 -3.37 3.65 3.75
CA LEU A 50 -4.67 3.33 3.18
C LEU A 50 -5.40 4.58 2.73
N GLN A 51 -5.40 5.62 3.56
CA GLN A 51 -6.02 6.88 3.20
C GLN A 51 -5.36 7.48 1.97
N ASN A 52 -4.04 7.51 1.96
CA ASN A 52 -3.31 8.03 0.81
C ASN A 52 -3.60 7.24 -0.45
N THR A 53 -3.77 5.93 -0.30
CA THR A 53 -4.09 5.07 -1.44
C THR A 53 -5.43 5.47 -2.04
N PHE A 54 -6.45 5.63 -1.20
CA PHE A 54 -7.76 6.00 -1.72
C PHE A 54 -7.77 7.40 -2.31
N ILE A 55 -7.01 8.32 -1.73
CA ILE A 55 -6.88 9.65 -2.31
C ILE A 55 -6.28 9.56 -3.71
N LYS A 56 -5.26 8.75 -3.88
CA LYS A 56 -4.66 8.58 -5.20
C LYS A 56 -5.59 7.88 -6.17
N VAL A 57 -6.34 6.90 -5.68
CA VAL A 57 -7.34 6.25 -6.52
C VAL A 57 -8.33 7.27 -7.03
N PHE A 58 -8.84 8.11 -6.14
CA PHE A 58 -9.80 9.12 -6.52
C PHE A 58 -9.21 10.10 -7.53
N LYS A 59 -8.02 10.59 -7.26
CA LYS A 59 -7.39 11.58 -8.14
C LYS A 59 -7.04 11.03 -9.50
N ASN A 60 -6.75 9.75 -9.59
CA ASN A 60 -6.28 9.15 -10.83
C ASN A 60 -7.28 8.23 -11.49
N ILE A 61 -8.53 8.26 -11.05
CA ILE A 61 -9.52 7.33 -11.59
C ILE A 61 -9.71 7.52 -13.10
N HIS A 62 -9.54 8.72 -13.58
CA HIS A 62 -9.71 8.98 -15.01
C HIS A 62 -8.60 8.36 -15.87
N SER A 63 -7.47 8.07 -15.25
CA SER A 63 -6.40 7.41 -16.01
C SER A 63 -6.48 5.90 -15.91
N PHE A 64 -7.41 5.37 -15.14
CA PHE A 64 -7.61 3.93 -15.11
C PHE A 64 -8.16 3.48 -16.46
N LYS A 65 -7.43 2.60 -17.11
CA LYS A 65 -7.86 2.02 -18.37
C LYS A 65 -8.32 0.62 -18.08
N GLU A 66 -9.47 0.26 -18.58
CA GLU A 66 -10.08 -1.02 -18.24
C GLU A 66 -9.37 -2.20 -18.89
N GLN A 67 -8.09 -2.11 -19.00
CA GLN A 67 -7.26 -3.20 -19.49
C GLN A 67 -6.89 -4.16 -18.38
N SER A 68 -7.09 -3.74 -17.14
CA SER A 68 -6.86 -4.59 -15.98
C SER A 68 -8.05 -4.45 -15.05
N LYS A 69 -8.10 -5.30 -14.04
CA LYS A 69 -9.16 -5.22 -13.07
C LYS A 69 -8.93 -4.03 -12.15
N LEU A 70 -10.01 -3.42 -11.75
CA LEU A 70 -9.95 -2.27 -10.87
C LEU A 70 -9.18 -2.58 -9.60
N TYR A 71 -9.46 -3.73 -8.99
CA TYR A 71 -8.78 -4.09 -7.76
C TYR A 71 -7.26 -4.24 -7.97
N SER A 72 -6.86 -4.82 -9.08
CA SER A 72 -5.43 -4.97 -9.36
C SER A 72 -4.74 -3.62 -9.50
N TRP A 73 -5.42 -2.67 -10.11
CA TRP A 73 -4.91 -1.33 -10.25
C TRP A 73 -4.76 -0.66 -8.90
N MET A 74 -5.79 -0.76 -8.06
CA MET A 74 -5.74 -0.19 -6.72
C MET A 74 -4.67 -0.86 -5.86
N PHE A 75 -4.55 -2.16 -6.01
CA PHE A 75 -3.58 -2.94 -5.27
C PHE A 75 -2.16 -2.46 -5.57
N ARG A 76 -1.91 -2.15 -6.83
CA ARG A 76 -0.61 -1.63 -7.25
C ARG A 76 -0.36 -0.25 -6.64
N ILE A 77 -1.39 0.58 -6.62
CA ILE A 77 -1.27 1.90 -6.01
C ILE A 77 -0.96 1.76 -4.52
N ALA A 78 -1.66 0.86 -3.85
CA ALA A 78 -1.44 0.63 -2.43
C ALA A 78 -0.02 0.16 -2.15
N THR A 79 0.48 -0.75 -2.96
CA THR A 79 1.84 -1.25 -2.81
C THR A 79 2.85 -0.13 -2.95
N ASN A 80 2.67 0.68 -3.98
CA ASN A 80 3.58 1.80 -4.23
C ASN A 80 3.52 2.82 -3.11
N GLU A 81 2.33 3.11 -2.60
CA GLU A 81 2.19 4.05 -1.50
C GLU A 81 2.85 3.52 -0.23
N ALA A 82 2.71 2.24 0.03
CA ALA A 82 3.32 1.64 1.22
C ALA A 82 4.84 1.69 1.13
N ILE A 83 5.39 1.37 -0.02
CA ILE A 83 6.83 1.41 -0.20
C ILE A 83 7.35 2.84 -0.10
N THR A 84 6.65 3.78 -0.69
CA THR A 84 7.02 5.19 -0.61
C THR A 84 6.99 5.66 0.85
N PHE A 85 5.98 5.22 1.58
CA PHE A 85 5.86 5.59 2.99
C PHE A 85 7.06 5.10 3.79
N ILE A 86 7.45 3.86 3.58
CA ILE A 86 8.58 3.29 4.29
C ILE A 86 9.86 4.05 3.96
N ASN A 87 10.06 4.36 2.69
CA ASN A 87 11.26 5.07 2.27
C ASN A 87 11.31 6.48 2.85
N LYS A 88 10.19 7.17 2.87
CA LYS A 88 10.13 8.50 3.45
C LYS A 88 10.37 8.47 4.95
N LYS A 89 9.83 7.47 5.61
CA LYS A 89 10.00 7.35 7.05
C LYS A 89 11.47 7.10 7.38
N ALA A 90 12.12 6.26 6.64
CA ALA A 90 13.53 5.96 6.85
C ALA A 90 14.38 7.21 6.61
N ALA A 91 14.11 7.93 5.55
CA ALA A 91 14.86 9.13 5.24
C ALA A 91 14.62 10.22 6.26
N LYS A 92 13.39 10.32 6.74
CA LYS A 92 13.04 11.37 7.67
C LYS A 92 13.65 11.16 9.04
N GLN A 93 13.70 9.93 9.49
CA GLN A 93 14.31 9.63 10.76
C GLN A 93 15.79 9.89 10.73
N HIS A 94 16.38 9.87 9.52
CA HIS A 94 17.72 10.28 9.34
C HIS A 94 18.66 9.75 10.30
N VAL A 95 18.35 8.75 10.80
CA VAL A 95 19.19 8.17 11.61
C VAL A 95 20.13 7.57 10.77
N ASP A 96 21.15 7.24 11.14
CA ASP A 96 22.08 6.46 10.48
C ASP A 96 21.35 5.32 9.84
N LEU A 97 21.32 5.27 8.54
CA LEU A 97 20.60 4.22 7.83
C LEU A 97 21.13 2.85 8.18
N SER A 98 22.41 2.74 8.40
CA SER A 98 23.00 1.46 8.82
C SER A 98 22.43 1.03 10.16
N GLU A 99 22.33 1.96 11.05
CA GLU A 99 21.80 1.69 12.38
C GLU A 99 20.34 1.30 12.31
N LEU A 100 19.58 1.99 11.47
CA LEU A 100 18.17 1.68 11.28
C LEU A 100 17.99 0.28 10.71
N GLN A 101 18.75 -0.06 9.69
CA GLN A 101 18.67 -1.37 9.11
C GLN A 101 19.03 -2.46 10.11
N HIS A 102 20.06 -2.22 10.88
CA HIS A 102 20.50 -3.18 11.87
C HIS A 102 19.43 -3.38 12.93
N SER A 103 18.86 -2.29 13.38
CA SER A 103 17.81 -2.35 14.38
C SER A 103 16.59 -3.09 13.88
N MET A 104 16.20 -2.83 12.65
CA MET A 104 15.07 -3.53 12.05
C MET A 104 15.33 -5.01 11.91
N ALA A 105 16.54 -5.36 11.52
CA ALA A 105 16.89 -6.76 11.36
C ALA A 105 16.84 -7.46 12.71
N ASP A 106 17.38 -6.83 13.73
CA ASP A 106 17.36 -7.41 15.08
C ASP A 106 15.93 -7.58 15.58
N ASP A 107 15.11 -6.58 15.40
CA ASP A 107 13.72 -6.64 15.82
C ASP A 107 12.99 -7.78 15.13
N LEU A 108 13.18 -7.90 13.84
CA LEU A 108 12.51 -8.95 13.08
C LEU A 108 12.98 -10.33 13.49
N HIS A 109 14.26 -10.48 13.72
CA HIS A 109 14.80 -11.78 14.13
C HIS A 109 14.31 -12.18 15.52
N ASN A 110 14.09 -11.21 16.36
CA ASN A 110 13.66 -11.48 17.73
C ASN A 110 12.15 -11.62 17.85
N ASP A 111 11.43 -11.27 16.83
CA ASP A 111 9.99 -11.30 16.88
C ASP A 111 9.47 -12.67 16.43
N ILE A 112 8.95 -13.42 17.38
CA ILE A 112 8.49 -14.76 17.10
C ILE A 112 7.23 -14.81 16.25
N TYR A 113 6.60 -13.67 16.03
CA TYR A 113 5.42 -13.62 15.18
C TYR A 113 5.75 -13.77 13.71
N TYR A 114 7.01 -13.59 13.36
CA TYR A 114 7.38 -13.66 11.97
C TYR A 114 7.95 -15.02 11.65
N THR A 115 7.47 -15.60 10.57
CA THR A 115 8.10 -16.78 10.02
C THR A 115 9.38 -16.37 9.34
N GLY A 116 10.22 -17.35 9.04
CA GLY A 116 11.45 -17.04 8.32
C GLY A 116 11.18 -16.33 7.02
N ASP A 117 10.14 -16.75 6.31
CA ASP A 117 9.79 -16.11 5.04
C ASP A 117 9.35 -14.66 5.23
N GLU A 118 8.55 -14.42 6.25
CA GLU A 118 8.07 -13.08 6.52
C GLU A 118 9.21 -12.15 6.89
N ILE A 119 10.13 -12.64 7.69
CA ILE A 119 11.31 -11.86 8.06
C ILE A 119 12.10 -11.52 6.82
N GLN A 120 12.30 -12.52 5.97
CA GLN A 120 13.05 -12.32 4.75
C GLN A 120 12.41 -11.27 3.86
N GLN A 121 11.10 -11.36 3.70
CA GLN A 121 10.39 -10.39 2.88
C GLN A 121 10.50 -8.99 3.42
N LEU A 122 10.35 -8.84 4.73
CA LEU A 122 10.42 -7.53 5.35
C LEU A 122 11.82 -6.95 5.25
N LEU A 123 12.82 -7.78 5.46
CA LEU A 123 14.20 -7.34 5.34
C LEU A 123 14.51 -6.93 3.92
N GLN A 124 14.06 -7.71 2.95
CA GLN A 124 14.28 -7.35 1.56
C GLN A 124 13.62 -6.04 1.21
N LYS A 125 12.41 -5.82 1.69
CA LYS A 125 11.75 -4.55 1.44
C LYS A 125 12.48 -3.40 2.08
N ALA A 126 12.91 -3.58 3.30
CA ALA A 126 13.61 -2.52 4.01
C ALA A 126 14.96 -2.22 3.38
N ILE A 127 15.67 -3.27 2.99
CA ILE A 127 17.02 -3.12 2.47
C ILE A 127 17.02 -2.78 0.99
N VAL A 128 16.19 -3.49 0.23
CA VAL A 128 16.16 -3.30 -1.21
C VAL A 128 15.47 -2.01 -1.59
N THR A 129 14.38 -1.68 -0.92
CA THR A 129 13.67 -0.45 -1.25
C THR A 129 14.42 0.77 -0.82
N LEU A 130 15.29 0.62 0.14
CA LEU A 130 16.13 1.74 0.46
C LEU A 130 17.02 2.10 -0.71
N PRO A 131 17.61 1.14 -1.34
CA PRO A 131 18.18 1.43 -2.62
C PRO A 131 17.12 1.37 -3.66
N GLN A 132 16.01 0.55 -3.60
CA GLN A 132 15.01 0.38 -4.44
C GLN A 132 14.09 -0.57 -4.54
N LYS A 133 13.55 -1.27 -4.84
CA LYS A 133 12.71 -2.01 -4.99
C LYS A 133 12.20 -2.92 -4.92
N GLN A 134 11.48 -3.40 -4.80
CA GLN A 134 10.86 -4.19 -4.65
C GLN A 134 10.43 -5.09 -4.67
N GLN A 135 10.17 -5.41 -4.44
CA GLN A 135 9.98 -6.47 -4.56
C GLN A 135 9.06 -7.11 -3.74
N LEU A 136 8.12 -7.35 -3.82
CA LEU A 136 7.13 -7.92 -3.07
C LEU A 136 6.64 -9.19 -3.59
#